data_51889455d65e5599ddee1438d76b3fd8
#
_entry.id   51889455d65e5599ddee1438d76b3fd8
#
_cell.length_a   1.000
_cell.length_b   1.000
_cell.length_c   1.000
_cell.angle_alpha   90.00
_cell.angle_beta   90.00
_cell.angle_gamma   90.00
#
_symmetry.space_group_name_H-M   'P 1'
#
loop_
_entity.id
_entity.type
_entity.pdbx_description
1 polymer ?
#
loop_
_entity_poly.entity_id
_entity_poly.type
_entity_poly.pdbx_seq_one_letter_code
_entity_poly.pdbx_strand_id
1 'polypeptide(L)'
;TRGLTMVQVSITPFQYNPVTNELTIIQSVDLELEESGTSEMPFIPQKRSRAFEKLYESMVVNYSSLNRDELEYQRPCILYVLPNNLTNDMEESIQELMDWKQRVGFEINEISSSTVVNDKNNLKDYIENAYETWDNPPVHVTIVGDAEGSYDIPTWTEPWSGYNGNDGDHPYSTLEGSDNFPEVFLGRLS
;
A
#
# COMPACT_ATOMS: atom_id res chain seq x y z
N THR A 1 -6.77 5.70 -3.61
CA THR A 1 -5.54 4.92 -3.76
C THR A 1 -5.07 4.90 -5.22
N ARG A 2 -3.82 5.24 -5.51
CA ARG A 2 -3.17 5.25 -6.85
C ARG A 2 -4.03 5.84 -7.96
N GLY A 3 -4.62 7.01 -7.73
CA GLY A 3 -5.46 7.72 -8.69
C GLY A 3 -6.83 7.09 -8.95
N LEU A 4 -7.26 6.14 -8.12
CA LEU A 4 -8.61 5.60 -8.14
C LEU A 4 -9.39 6.12 -6.93
N THR A 5 -10.45 6.88 -7.17
CA THR A 5 -11.39 7.28 -6.12
C THR A 5 -12.39 6.16 -5.88
N MET A 6 -12.47 5.68 -4.65
CA MET A 6 -13.37 4.61 -4.24
C MET A 6 -14.29 5.09 -3.11
N VAL A 7 -15.51 4.58 -3.10
CA VAL A 7 -16.48 4.80 -2.03
C VAL A 7 -16.84 3.45 -1.42
N GLN A 8 -16.67 3.32 -0.12
CA GLN A 8 -17.12 2.14 0.60
C GLN A 8 -18.57 2.32 1.02
N VAL A 9 -19.42 1.39 0.61
CA VAL A 9 -20.82 1.34 1.01
C VAL A 9 -21.06 0.16 1.94
N SER A 10 -21.52 0.43 3.16
CA SER A 10 -21.85 -0.61 4.14
C SER A 10 -23.36 -0.72 4.28
N ILE A 11 -23.90 -1.92 4.08
CA ILE A 11 -25.32 -2.22 4.17
C ILE A 11 -25.54 -3.22 5.31
N THR A 12 -26.44 -2.90 6.24
CA THR A 12 -26.86 -3.83 7.28
C THR A 12 -28.21 -4.47 6.86
N PRO A 13 -28.21 -5.68 6.30
CA PRO A 13 -29.41 -6.28 5.71
C PRO A 13 -30.40 -6.81 6.77
N PHE A 14 -30.00 -6.85 8.05
CA PHE A 14 -30.82 -7.39 9.13
C PHE A 14 -30.97 -6.37 10.25
N GLN A 15 -32.21 -6.17 10.71
CA GLN A 15 -32.52 -5.41 11.92
C GLN A 15 -33.32 -6.29 12.88
N TYR A 16 -32.81 -6.49 14.08
CA TYR A 16 -33.48 -7.24 15.13
C TYR A 16 -33.94 -6.34 16.24
N ASN A 17 -35.24 -6.42 16.58
CA ASN A 17 -35.82 -5.73 17.73
C ASN A 17 -35.99 -6.72 18.87
N PRO A 18 -35.17 -6.65 19.93
CA PRO A 18 -35.26 -7.60 21.07
C PRO A 18 -36.50 -7.42 21.95
N VAL A 19 -37.18 -6.26 21.87
CA VAL A 19 -38.38 -6.00 22.65
C VAL A 19 -39.60 -6.67 22.03
N THR A 20 -39.74 -6.61 20.71
CA THR A 20 -40.84 -7.24 19.97
C THR A 20 -40.50 -8.63 19.45
N ASN A 21 -39.24 -9.04 19.58
CA ASN A 21 -38.71 -10.29 19.04
C ASN A 21 -38.91 -10.44 17.50
N GLU A 22 -38.81 -9.30 16.81
CA GLU A 22 -39.01 -9.25 15.36
C GLU A 22 -37.68 -9.07 14.63
N LEU A 23 -37.51 -9.81 13.53
CA LEU A 23 -36.39 -9.69 12.60
C LEU A 23 -36.90 -9.10 11.28
N THR A 24 -36.41 -7.93 10.93
CA THR A 24 -36.65 -7.31 9.63
C THR A 24 -35.48 -7.64 8.69
N ILE A 25 -35.81 -8.13 7.49
CA ILE A 25 -34.85 -8.46 6.43
C ILE A 25 -35.06 -7.52 5.27
N ILE A 26 -33.99 -6.82 4.88
CA ILE A 26 -33.96 -5.96 3.68
C ILE A 26 -33.65 -6.85 2.50
N GLN A 27 -34.58 -7.01 1.54
CA GLN A 27 -34.43 -7.91 0.40
C GLN A 27 -33.76 -7.28 -0.81
N SER A 28 -33.89 -5.96 -0.98
CA SER A 28 -33.25 -5.21 -2.05
C SER A 28 -32.92 -3.79 -1.60
N VAL A 29 -31.85 -3.23 -2.11
CA VAL A 29 -31.43 -1.86 -1.92
C VAL A 29 -30.98 -1.30 -3.26
N ASP A 30 -31.58 -0.19 -3.68
CA ASP A 30 -31.13 0.59 -4.82
C ASP A 30 -30.27 1.75 -4.30
N LEU A 31 -29.05 1.89 -4.83
CA LEU A 31 -28.08 2.89 -4.43
C LEU A 31 -27.79 3.82 -5.60
N GLU A 32 -27.88 5.10 -5.36
CA GLU A 32 -27.46 6.16 -6.27
C GLU A 32 -26.33 6.95 -5.62
N LEU A 33 -25.21 7.13 -6.33
CA LEU A 33 -24.08 7.92 -5.87
C LEU A 33 -24.10 9.24 -6.63
N GLU A 34 -24.26 10.34 -5.91
CA GLU A 34 -24.17 11.68 -6.46
C GLU A 34 -22.87 12.34 -6.01
N GLU A 35 -22.08 12.83 -6.97
CA GLU A 35 -20.94 13.68 -6.66
C GLU A 35 -21.43 15.08 -6.29
N SER A 36 -21.12 15.53 -5.08
CA SER A 36 -21.45 16.88 -4.62
C SER A 36 -20.25 17.55 -3.97
N GLY A 37 -19.90 18.75 -4.42
CA GLY A 37 -18.82 19.55 -3.86
C GLY A 37 -17.46 19.32 -4.52
N THR A 38 -16.43 19.91 -3.91
CA THR A 38 -15.01 19.76 -4.31
C THR A 38 -14.29 19.00 -3.21
N SER A 39 -13.44 18.04 -3.60
CA SER A 39 -12.55 17.36 -2.66
C SER A 39 -11.56 18.36 -2.06
N GLU A 40 -11.43 18.37 -0.73
CA GLU A 40 -10.38 19.13 -0.04
C GLU A 40 -9.01 18.46 -0.12
N MET A 41 -8.99 17.16 -0.49
CA MET A 41 -7.75 16.41 -0.68
C MET A 41 -7.22 16.64 -2.10
N PRO A 42 -5.92 16.98 -2.25
CA PRO A 42 -5.33 17.07 -3.57
C PRO A 42 -5.38 15.70 -4.25
N PHE A 43 -5.96 15.66 -5.43
CA PHE A 43 -5.85 14.48 -6.28
C PHE A 43 -4.42 14.42 -6.82
N ILE A 44 -3.68 13.38 -6.45
CA ILE A 44 -2.36 13.09 -7.01
C ILE A 44 -2.57 12.19 -8.22
N PRO A 45 -2.39 12.70 -9.46
CA PRO A 45 -2.56 11.88 -10.65
C PRO A 45 -1.44 10.85 -10.72
N GLN A 46 -1.76 9.63 -10.39
CA GLN A 46 -0.84 8.50 -10.48
C GLN A 46 -1.07 7.70 -11.75
N LYS A 47 0.00 7.27 -12.40
CA LYS A 47 -0.09 6.29 -13.49
C LYS A 47 -0.59 4.96 -12.93
N ARG A 48 -1.43 4.28 -13.69
CA ARG A 48 -1.95 2.97 -13.29
C ARG A 48 -0.83 1.93 -13.20
N SER A 49 -0.94 1.05 -12.23
CA SER A 49 -0.05 -0.10 -12.07
C SER A 49 -0.77 -1.40 -12.45
N ARG A 50 -0.19 -2.17 -13.38
CA ARG A 50 -0.74 -3.48 -13.76
C ARG A 50 -0.81 -4.46 -12.58
N ALA A 51 0.05 -4.30 -11.59
CA ALA A 51 0.04 -5.15 -10.40
C ALA A 51 -1.24 -4.95 -9.55
N PHE A 52 -1.77 -3.72 -9.52
CA PHE A 52 -2.97 -3.37 -8.77
C PHE A 52 -4.28 -3.70 -9.52
N GLU A 53 -4.25 -3.91 -10.83
CA GLU A 53 -5.46 -4.17 -11.63
C GLU A 53 -6.28 -5.34 -11.09
N LYS A 54 -5.63 -6.46 -10.78
CA LYS A 54 -6.32 -7.65 -10.22
C LYS A 54 -6.90 -7.40 -8.83
N LEU A 55 -6.24 -6.57 -8.03
CA LEU A 55 -6.74 -6.18 -6.72
C LEU A 55 -8.02 -5.36 -6.88
N TYR A 56 -8.00 -4.35 -7.72
CA TYR A 56 -9.18 -3.52 -8.00
C TYR A 56 -10.32 -4.31 -8.61
N GLU A 57 -10.03 -5.23 -9.55
CA GLU A 57 -11.04 -6.13 -10.12
C GLU A 57 -11.75 -6.98 -9.06
N SER A 58 -11.05 -7.34 -7.99
CA SER A 58 -11.63 -8.14 -6.91
C SER A 58 -12.39 -7.32 -5.87
N MET A 59 -12.10 -6.03 -5.72
CA MET A 59 -12.63 -5.18 -4.64
C MET A 59 -13.71 -4.21 -5.12
N VAL A 60 -13.61 -3.72 -6.35
CA VAL A 60 -14.47 -2.65 -6.88
C VAL A 60 -15.53 -3.24 -7.79
N VAL A 61 -16.79 -3.19 -7.36
CA VAL A 61 -17.93 -3.84 -8.04
C VAL A 61 -18.08 -3.41 -9.50
N ASN A 62 -17.87 -2.13 -9.79
CA ASN A 62 -18.03 -1.58 -11.14
C ASN A 62 -16.70 -1.31 -11.86
N TYR A 63 -15.60 -1.94 -11.41
CA TYR A 63 -14.27 -1.70 -12.00
C TYR A 63 -14.19 -2.05 -13.49
N SER A 64 -14.88 -3.10 -13.91
CA SER A 64 -14.92 -3.52 -15.33
C SER A 64 -15.60 -2.53 -16.27
N SER A 65 -16.44 -1.62 -15.73
CA SER A 65 -17.13 -0.59 -16.53
C SER A 65 -16.27 0.66 -16.76
N LEU A 66 -15.13 0.79 -16.09
CA LEU A 66 -14.20 1.89 -16.31
C LEU A 66 -13.55 1.76 -17.69
N ASN A 67 -13.51 2.88 -18.42
CA ASN A 67 -12.84 2.92 -19.73
C ASN A 67 -11.33 2.76 -19.52
N ARG A 68 -10.75 1.66 -20.07
CA ARG A 68 -9.33 1.30 -19.90
C ARG A 68 -8.48 1.61 -21.14
N ASP A 69 -9.12 1.98 -22.25
CA ASP A 69 -8.43 2.12 -23.55
C ASP A 69 -7.43 3.29 -23.59
N GLU A 70 -7.59 4.26 -22.68
CA GLU A 70 -6.75 5.45 -22.59
C GLU A 70 -5.81 5.44 -21.36
N LEU A 71 -5.74 4.32 -20.61
CA LEU A 71 -4.93 4.25 -19.41
C LEU A 71 -3.45 4.03 -19.72
N GLU A 72 -2.62 4.95 -19.27
CA GLU A 72 -1.18 4.74 -19.23
C GLU A 72 -0.78 3.93 -18.00
N TYR A 73 -0.01 2.88 -18.24
CA TYR A 73 0.56 2.06 -17.17
C TYR A 73 2.00 2.44 -16.90
N GLN A 74 2.31 2.60 -15.64
CA GLN A 74 3.69 2.78 -15.22
C GLN A 74 4.52 1.50 -15.44
N ARG A 75 5.83 1.66 -15.57
CA ARG A 75 6.78 0.56 -15.50
C ARG A 75 6.78 -0.02 -14.07
N PRO A 76 6.82 -1.35 -13.88
CA PRO A 76 6.91 -1.91 -12.53
C PRO A 76 8.21 -1.44 -11.86
N CYS A 77 8.09 -0.84 -10.68
CA CYS A 77 9.19 -0.28 -9.89
C CYS A 77 9.25 -0.94 -8.52
N ILE A 78 10.43 -1.32 -8.08
CA ILE A 78 10.71 -1.83 -6.74
C ILE A 78 11.64 -0.85 -6.02
N LEU A 79 11.27 -0.46 -4.82
CA LEU A 79 12.14 0.23 -3.87
C LEU A 79 12.65 -0.80 -2.86
N TYR A 80 13.96 -1.01 -2.82
CA TYR A 80 14.62 -1.79 -1.78
C TYR A 80 15.04 -0.87 -0.64
N VAL A 81 14.63 -1.25 0.58
CA VAL A 81 15.05 -0.60 1.83
C VAL A 81 16.07 -1.52 2.48
N LEU A 82 17.31 -1.06 2.56
CA LEU A 82 18.46 -1.85 3.01
C LEU A 82 18.99 -1.30 4.33
N PRO A 83 19.43 -2.16 5.28
CA PRO A 83 20.20 -1.70 6.42
C PRO A 83 21.48 -1.00 5.99
N ASN A 84 21.90 -0.01 6.76
CA ASN A 84 23.09 0.79 6.44
C ASN A 84 24.43 0.13 6.86
N ASN A 85 24.39 -1.10 7.35
CA ASN A 85 25.52 -1.82 7.93
C ASN A 85 25.65 -3.25 7.39
N LEU A 86 25.16 -3.51 6.19
CA LEU A 86 25.31 -4.80 5.52
C LEU A 86 26.79 -5.18 5.36
N THR A 87 27.08 -6.47 5.38
CA THR A 87 28.40 -6.99 4.99
C THR A 87 28.52 -7.05 3.46
N ASN A 88 29.74 -7.07 2.94
CA ASN A 88 29.98 -7.17 1.51
C ASN A 88 29.29 -8.40 0.86
N ASP A 89 29.33 -9.56 1.55
CA ASP A 89 28.69 -10.79 1.03
C ASP A 89 27.15 -10.65 0.96
N MET A 90 26.56 -9.92 1.90
CA MET A 90 25.11 -9.63 1.89
C MET A 90 24.76 -8.63 0.77
N GLU A 91 25.57 -7.59 0.63
CA GLU A 91 25.40 -6.60 -0.46
C GLU A 91 25.48 -7.28 -1.82
N GLU A 92 26.48 -8.15 -2.05
CA GLU A 92 26.61 -8.91 -3.30
C GLU A 92 25.38 -9.78 -3.58
N SER A 93 24.86 -10.49 -2.57
CA SER A 93 23.69 -11.35 -2.71
C SER A 93 22.42 -10.56 -3.04
N ILE A 94 22.25 -9.40 -2.39
CA ILE A 94 21.11 -8.50 -2.66
C ILE A 94 21.25 -7.89 -4.04
N GLN A 95 22.45 -7.50 -4.45
CA GLN A 95 22.73 -6.95 -5.76
C GLN A 95 22.41 -7.96 -6.87
N GLU A 96 22.75 -9.23 -6.70
CA GLU A 96 22.36 -10.28 -7.66
C GLU A 96 20.85 -10.38 -7.83
N LEU A 97 20.08 -10.28 -6.72
CA LEU A 97 18.62 -10.27 -6.77
C LEU A 97 18.08 -9.03 -7.50
N MET A 98 18.62 -7.86 -7.19
CA MET A 98 18.22 -6.60 -7.82
C MET A 98 18.53 -6.62 -9.34
N ASP A 99 19.70 -7.10 -9.73
CA ASP A 99 20.11 -7.26 -11.12
C ASP A 99 19.20 -8.23 -11.87
N TRP A 100 18.80 -9.32 -11.22
CA TRP A 100 17.86 -10.25 -11.82
C TRP A 100 16.48 -9.59 -12.01
N LYS A 101 15.97 -8.86 -11.03
CA LYS A 101 14.71 -8.11 -11.15
C LYS A 101 14.77 -7.06 -12.26
N GLN A 102 15.89 -6.36 -12.39
CA GLN A 102 16.10 -5.38 -13.46
C GLN A 102 16.07 -6.05 -14.84
N ARG A 103 16.73 -7.21 -14.98
CA ARG A 103 16.74 -7.98 -16.25
C ARG A 103 15.34 -8.47 -16.66
N VAL A 104 14.46 -8.74 -15.71
CA VAL A 104 13.06 -9.14 -16.00
C VAL A 104 12.12 -7.94 -16.14
N GLY A 105 12.65 -6.71 -16.13
CA GLY A 105 11.91 -5.53 -16.55
C GLY A 105 11.48 -4.56 -15.44
N PHE A 106 11.84 -4.82 -14.17
CA PHE A 106 11.58 -3.88 -13.10
C PHE A 106 12.57 -2.70 -13.14
N GLU A 107 12.09 -1.54 -12.78
CA GLU A 107 12.94 -0.44 -12.34
C GLU A 107 13.30 -0.65 -10.88
N ILE A 108 14.58 -0.53 -10.55
CA ILE A 108 15.10 -0.79 -9.21
C ILE A 108 15.64 0.50 -8.63
N ASN A 109 15.17 0.83 -7.44
CA ASN A 109 15.69 1.90 -6.61
C ASN A 109 16.03 1.32 -5.23
N GLU A 110 16.97 1.94 -4.53
CA GLU A 110 17.39 1.52 -3.20
C GLU A 110 17.58 2.72 -2.26
N ILE A 111 17.43 2.47 -0.98
CA ILE A 111 17.75 3.40 0.11
C ILE A 111 18.41 2.64 1.25
N SER A 112 19.57 3.15 1.72
CA SER A 112 20.34 2.60 2.83
C SER A 112 20.88 3.69 3.77
N SER A 113 20.44 4.95 3.60
CA SER A 113 20.86 6.06 4.45
C SER A 113 20.41 5.86 5.89
N SER A 114 21.34 5.87 6.84
CA SER A 114 21.06 5.67 8.26
C SER A 114 20.07 6.71 8.83
N THR A 115 20.04 7.91 8.28
CA THR A 115 19.07 8.94 8.68
C THR A 115 17.65 8.64 8.24
N VAL A 116 17.49 7.75 7.29
CA VAL A 116 16.18 7.33 6.76
C VAL A 116 15.81 5.97 7.34
N VAL A 117 16.66 4.96 7.13
CA VAL A 117 16.30 3.56 7.41
C VAL A 117 16.28 3.20 8.90
N ASN A 118 16.93 3.99 9.77
CA ASN A 118 16.98 3.74 11.21
C ASN A 118 15.85 4.44 11.99
N ASP A 119 14.97 5.16 11.31
CA ASP A 119 13.79 5.80 11.93
C ASP A 119 12.54 5.50 11.09
N LYS A 120 11.54 4.93 11.74
CA LYS A 120 10.30 4.50 11.03
C LYS A 120 9.52 5.65 10.42
N ASN A 121 9.54 6.84 11.04
CA ASN A 121 8.83 8.00 10.49
C ASN A 121 9.59 8.54 9.27
N ASN A 122 10.91 8.70 9.38
CA ASN A 122 11.74 9.16 8.26
C ASN A 122 11.66 8.17 7.07
N LEU A 123 11.61 6.87 7.35
CA LEU A 123 11.44 5.87 6.30
C LEU A 123 10.06 5.94 5.66
N LYS A 124 9.00 6.10 6.46
CA LYS A 124 7.65 6.32 5.93
C LYS A 124 7.59 7.57 5.07
N ASP A 125 8.08 8.69 5.57
CA ASP A 125 8.11 9.97 4.84
C ASP A 125 8.90 9.85 3.52
N TYR A 126 9.98 9.06 3.52
CA TYR A 126 10.76 8.80 2.31
C TYR A 126 9.95 7.99 1.28
N ILE A 127 9.27 6.93 1.71
CA ILE A 127 8.43 6.10 0.83
C ILE A 127 7.26 6.92 0.29
N GLU A 128 6.62 7.72 1.12
CA GLU A 128 5.53 8.62 0.74
C GLU A 128 6.00 9.66 -0.27
N ASN A 129 7.14 10.30 -0.01
CA ASN A 129 7.74 11.23 -0.96
C ASN A 129 8.09 10.56 -2.29
N ALA A 130 8.64 9.35 -2.27
CA ALA A 130 8.94 8.59 -3.47
C ALA A 130 7.67 8.27 -4.28
N TYR A 131 6.59 7.92 -3.57
CA TYR A 131 5.30 7.65 -4.18
C TYR A 131 4.68 8.91 -4.81
N GLU A 132 4.78 10.05 -4.16
CA GLU A 132 4.14 11.29 -4.60
C GLU A 132 4.91 12.02 -5.70
N THR A 133 6.25 11.96 -5.69
CA THR A 133 7.08 12.87 -6.47
C THR A 133 7.90 12.22 -7.59
N TRP A 134 8.09 10.89 -7.56
CA TRP A 134 8.87 10.24 -8.60
C TRP A 134 8.06 10.09 -9.90
N ASP A 135 8.70 10.26 -11.04
CA ASP A 135 8.08 10.05 -12.35
C ASP A 135 7.57 8.62 -12.53
N ASN A 136 8.20 7.64 -11.87
CA ASN A 136 7.83 6.24 -11.82
C ASN A 136 7.82 5.77 -10.36
N PRO A 137 6.74 6.00 -9.63
CA PRO A 137 6.66 5.72 -8.19
C PRO A 137 6.74 4.22 -7.90
N PRO A 138 7.20 3.82 -6.70
CA PRO A 138 7.30 2.42 -6.35
C PRO A 138 5.93 1.73 -6.37
N VAL A 139 5.88 0.56 -6.99
CA VAL A 139 4.74 -0.39 -6.92
C VAL A 139 4.97 -1.40 -5.81
N HIS A 140 6.23 -1.77 -5.62
CA HIS A 140 6.66 -2.69 -4.58
C HIS A 140 7.71 -2.02 -3.70
N VAL A 141 7.61 -2.23 -2.39
CA VAL A 141 8.63 -1.90 -1.41
C VAL A 141 9.10 -3.21 -0.77
N THR A 142 10.40 -3.44 -0.82
CA THR A 142 11.02 -4.63 -0.23
C THR A 142 11.96 -4.18 0.88
N ILE A 143 11.58 -4.44 2.11
CA ILE A 143 12.43 -4.20 3.29
C ILE A 143 13.33 -5.42 3.45
N VAL A 144 14.64 -5.21 3.50
CA VAL A 144 15.63 -6.25 3.78
C VAL A 144 16.11 -6.04 5.21
N GLY A 145 15.98 -7.06 6.04
CA GLY A 145 16.36 -7.01 7.45
C GLY A 145 15.18 -7.28 8.39
N ASP A 146 15.53 -7.63 9.62
CA ASP A 146 14.57 -7.95 10.66
C ASP A 146 13.99 -6.67 11.32
N ALA A 147 13.00 -6.83 12.19
CA ALA A 147 12.46 -5.76 13.01
C ALA A 147 13.38 -5.39 14.18
N GLU A 148 14.24 -6.31 14.59
CA GLU A 148 15.19 -6.18 15.69
C GLU A 148 16.54 -6.82 15.33
N GLY A 149 17.61 -6.39 15.96
CA GLY A 149 18.93 -7.03 15.83
C GLY A 149 19.98 -6.19 15.13
N SER A 150 20.93 -6.84 14.45
CA SER A 150 22.09 -6.14 13.87
C SER A 150 21.81 -5.48 12.53
N TYR A 151 20.84 -5.98 11.81
CA TYR A 151 20.45 -5.50 10.47
C TYR A 151 18.97 -5.11 10.47
N ASP A 152 18.57 -4.41 11.54
CA ASP A 152 17.18 -4.03 11.75
C ASP A 152 16.77 -2.85 10.88
N ILE A 153 15.55 -2.94 10.41
CA ILE A 153 14.76 -1.82 9.89
C ILE A 153 13.54 -1.70 10.79
N PRO A 154 13.35 -0.56 11.47
CA PRO A 154 12.32 -0.42 12.46
C PRO A 154 10.92 -0.68 11.88
N THR A 155 10.06 -1.22 12.71
CA THR A 155 8.66 -1.51 12.40
C THR A 155 7.72 -0.78 13.35
N TRP A 156 6.42 -0.84 13.10
CA TRP A 156 5.41 -0.24 13.95
C TRP A 156 4.89 -1.27 14.94
N THR A 157 4.84 -0.88 16.21
CA THR A 157 4.16 -1.68 17.22
C THR A 157 2.71 -1.26 17.26
N GLU A 158 1.84 -2.10 16.74
CA GLU A 158 0.40 -1.85 16.73
C GLU A 158 -0.21 -2.24 18.08
N PRO A 159 -0.85 -1.31 18.82
CA PRO A 159 -1.61 -1.65 20.00
C PRO A 159 -2.96 -2.25 19.60
N TRP A 160 -2.97 -3.47 19.10
CA TRP A 160 -4.23 -4.15 18.82
C TRP A 160 -4.82 -4.77 20.08
N SER A 161 -6.08 -4.46 20.34
CA SER A 161 -6.92 -4.83 21.47
C SER A 161 -6.52 -6.14 22.18
N GLY A 162 -5.76 -6.03 23.27
CA GLY A 162 -5.48 -7.13 24.19
C GLY A 162 -4.21 -7.93 23.95
N TYR A 163 -3.46 -7.66 22.86
CA TYR A 163 -2.11 -8.19 22.64
C TYR A 163 -1.14 -7.02 22.60
N ASN A 164 -0.22 -6.96 23.55
CA ASN A 164 0.88 -6.02 23.53
C ASN A 164 1.87 -6.46 22.43
N GLY A 165 2.01 -5.61 21.40
CA GLY A 165 3.15 -5.65 20.50
C GLY A 165 3.08 -6.70 19.40
N ASN A 166 2.16 -6.57 18.45
CA ASN A 166 2.36 -7.15 17.13
C ASN A 166 3.09 -6.11 16.28
N ASP A 167 4.30 -6.45 15.88
CA ASP A 167 5.06 -5.65 14.93
C ASP A 167 4.39 -5.71 13.56
N GLY A 168 4.30 -4.56 12.90
CA GLY A 168 3.61 -4.47 11.62
C GLY A 168 4.20 -3.41 10.71
N ASP A 169 4.40 -3.77 9.46
CA ASP A 169 4.94 -2.89 8.42
C ASP A 169 3.83 -2.17 7.63
N HIS A 170 2.56 -2.47 7.93
CA HIS A 170 1.42 -1.91 7.21
C HIS A 170 1.45 -0.39 7.03
N PRO A 171 1.84 0.43 8.04
CA PRO A 171 1.89 1.87 7.88
C PRO A 171 2.84 2.35 6.77
N TYR A 172 3.86 1.57 6.39
CA TYR A 172 4.72 1.89 5.26
C TYR A 172 4.03 1.74 3.89
N SER A 173 2.89 1.08 3.84
CA SER A 173 2.15 0.86 2.60
C SER A 173 0.97 1.80 2.39
N THR A 174 0.48 2.46 3.45
CA THR A 174 -0.63 3.43 3.40
C THR A 174 -0.09 4.84 3.24
N LEU A 175 -0.12 5.36 2.02
CA LEU A 175 0.60 6.59 1.62
C LEU A 175 -0.34 7.73 1.24
N GLU A 176 -1.61 7.46 0.96
CA GLU A 176 -2.63 8.46 0.62
C GLU A 176 -3.75 8.50 1.67
N GLY A 177 -4.14 9.70 2.08
CA GLY A 177 -5.33 9.89 2.90
C GLY A 177 -5.23 9.34 4.31
N SER A 178 -6.35 8.84 4.83
CA SER A 178 -6.46 8.31 6.19
C SER A 178 -7.16 6.94 6.24
N ASP A 179 -7.26 6.27 5.11
CA ASP A 179 -7.80 4.92 5.02
C ASP A 179 -6.73 3.84 5.26
N ASN A 180 -7.13 2.59 5.20
CA ASN A 180 -6.22 1.45 5.39
C ASN A 180 -5.89 0.72 4.08
N PHE A 181 -6.13 1.34 2.93
CA PHE A 181 -5.80 0.74 1.64
C PHE A 181 -4.32 0.99 1.31
N PRO A 182 -3.58 -0.04 0.93
CA PRO A 182 -2.18 0.12 0.55
C PRO A 182 -2.03 0.72 -0.85
N GLU A 183 -1.09 1.65 -1.00
CA GLU A 183 -0.66 2.21 -2.28
C GLU A 183 0.55 1.48 -2.87
N VAL A 184 1.24 0.68 -2.08
CA VAL A 184 2.36 -0.15 -2.51
C VAL A 184 2.22 -1.57 -1.97
N PHE A 185 2.69 -2.57 -2.73
CA PHE A 185 2.87 -3.91 -2.21
C PHE A 185 4.14 -3.95 -1.36
N LEU A 186 3.99 -4.30 -0.10
CA LEU A 186 5.08 -4.32 0.86
C LEU A 186 5.46 -5.75 1.23
N GLY A 187 6.73 -6.02 1.34
CA GLY A 187 7.25 -7.29 1.85
C GLY A 187 8.56 -7.10 2.60
N ARG A 188 8.80 -7.95 3.59
CA ARG A 188 10.05 -7.98 4.36
C ARG A 188 10.80 -9.30 4.11
N LEU A 189 12.11 -9.20 3.91
CA LEU A 189 13.06 -10.31 3.86
C LEU A 189 13.90 -10.25 5.13
N SER A 190 13.64 -11.17 6.07
CA SER A 190 14.33 -11.31 7.36
C SER A 190 15.32 -12.43 7.32
#